data_1f380c2d4a4967c4695287fa646813d0
#
_entry.id   1f380c2d4a4967c4695287fa646813d0
#
_cell.length_a   1.000
_cell.length_b   1.000
_cell.length_c   1.000
_cell.angle_alpha   90.00
_cell.angle_beta   90.00
_cell.angle_gamma   90.00
#
_symmetry.space_group_name_H-M   'P 1'
#
loop_
_entity.id
_entity.type
_entity.pdbx_description
1 polymer ?
#
loop_
_entity_poly.entity_id
_entity_poly.type
_entity_poly.pdbx_seq_one_letter_code
_entity_poly.pdbx_strand_id
1 'polypeptide(L)'
;PNNPTGRYLTNKELNEFILKLPKRILLVIDAAYAEYITKKDYSSGKELVKRNNNVIMTRTFSKIYGLAGLRLGWAYCPKYIVDIFNKVRLPFNINIAAMKAGTTALSDKSFYAKSVKHNTHYLHWLAKEIINLGLIPLPSVANFILVKFPSKGKFSADKVNKFLLSKGIILRKVDSYGLKNFLRISIGKKNELIKLVNFLKIYFKKKK
;
A
#
# COMPACT_ATOMS: atom_id res chain seq x y z
N PRO A 1 3.48 1.92 5.39
CA PRO A 1 4.23 1.96 4.12
C PRO A 1 3.75 3.08 3.22
N ASN A 2 4.70 3.68 2.50
CA ASN A 2 4.43 4.77 1.59
C ASN A 2 3.85 4.26 0.25
N ASN A 3 2.89 4.98 -0.32
CA ASN A 3 2.41 4.79 -1.68
C ASN A 3 2.92 5.99 -2.54
N PRO A 4 3.68 5.75 -3.63
CA PRO A 4 3.77 4.49 -4.39
C PRO A 4 5.02 3.64 -4.14
N THR A 5 5.92 3.98 -3.21
CA THR A 5 7.24 3.34 -3.10
C THR A 5 7.22 1.99 -2.39
N GLY A 6 6.23 1.71 -1.53
CA GLY A 6 6.16 0.50 -0.72
C GLY A 6 7.11 0.47 0.48
N ARG A 7 7.94 1.49 0.67
CA ARG A 7 8.89 1.60 1.80
C ARG A 7 8.17 1.97 3.09
N TYR A 8 8.79 1.66 4.22
CA TYR A 8 8.31 2.03 5.55
C TYR A 8 9.43 2.61 6.39
N LEU A 9 9.08 3.30 7.45
CA LEU A 9 10.00 3.68 8.52
C LEU A 9 10.01 2.58 9.57
N THR A 10 11.18 2.23 10.07
CA THR A 10 11.32 1.35 11.22
C THR A 10 10.78 2.03 12.47
N ASN A 11 10.49 1.25 13.50
CA ASN A 11 10.07 1.80 14.79
C ASN A 11 11.12 2.77 15.37
N LYS A 12 12.41 2.48 15.18
CA LYS A 12 13.51 3.35 15.61
C LYS A 12 13.47 4.70 14.89
N GLU A 13 13.45 4.69 13.56
CA GLU A 13 13.41 5.91 12.74
C GLU A 13 12.18 6.77 13.05
N LEU A 14 11.01 6.13 13.24
CA LEU A 14 9.79 6.84 13.58
C LEU A 14 9.85 7.49 14.97
N ASN A 15 10.43 6.81 15.97
CA ASN A 15 10.66 7.38 17.29
C ASN A 15 11.65 8.54 17.25
N GLU A 16 12.77 8.40 16.54
CA GLU A 16 13.75 9.49 16.37
C GLU A 16 13.16 10.70 15.68
N PHE A 17 12.30 10.49 14.69
CA PHE A 17 11.57 11.56 14.01
C PHE A 17 10.65 12.32 14.98
N ILE A 18 9.88 11.62 15.79
CA ILE A 18 8.94 12.23 16.75
C ILE A 18 9.66 13.02 17.84
N LEU A 19 10.80 12.55 18.33
CA LEU A 19 11.60 13.26 19.31
C LEU A 19 12.06 14.63 18.81
N LYS A 20 12.29 14.76 17.51
CA LYS A 20 12.69 16.02 16.85
C LYS A 20 11.52 16.89 16.42
N LEU A 21 10.29 16.36 16.45
CA LEU A 21 9.10 17.07 15.98
C LEU A 21 8.61 18.06 17.04
N PRO A 22 8.47 19.36 16.73
CA PRO A 22 7.90 20.33 17.66
C PRO A 22 6.48 19.93 18.11
N LYS A 23 6.18 20.06 19.41
CA LYS A 23 4.89 19.63 19.99
C LYS A 23 3.67 20.35 19.41
N ARG A 24 3.84 21.53 18.81
CA ARG A 24 2.78 22.28 18.11
C ARG A 24 2.40 21.69 16.76
N ILE A 25 3.18 20.72 16.23
CA ILE A 25 2.92 20.08 14.96
C ILE A 25 2.17 18.77 15.20
N LEU A 26 1.01 18.63 14.57
CA LEU A 26 0.23 17.39 14.59
C LEU A 26 0.82 16.41 13.56
N LEU A 27 1.23 15.23 14.03
CA LEU A 27 1.70 14.15 13.18
C LEU A 27 0.58 13.16 12.89
N VAL A 28 0.28 12.95 11.61
CA VAL A 28 -0.64 11.89 11.16
C VAL A 28 0.16 10.75 10.56
N ILE A 29 0.09 9.57 11.17
CA ILE A 29 0.71 8.35 10.69
C ILE A 29 -0.34 7.58 9.87
N ASP A 30 -0.20 7.62 8.55
CA ASP A 30 -1.04 6.82 7.65
C ASP A 30 -0.57 5.35 7.66
N ALA A 31 -1.28 4.51 8.39
CA ALA A 31 -1.00 3.09 8.53
C ALA A 31 -1.93 2.21 7.66
N ALA A 32 -2.36 2.72 6.49
CA ALA A 32 -3.31 2.03 5.61
C ALA A 32 -2.84 0.65 5.10
N TYR A 33 -1.55 0.37 5.13
CA TYR A 33 -0.97 -0.91 4.69
C TYR A 33 -0.34 -1.71 5.84
N ALA A 34 -0.56 -1.30 7.08
CA ALA A 34 0.09 -1.90 8.24
C ALA A 34 -0.16 -3.40 8.39
N GLU A 35 -1.35 -3.86 8.01
CA GLU A 35 -1.75 -5.26 8.13
C GLU A 35 -0.96 -6.22 7.23
N TYR A 36 -0.35 -5.72 6.16
CA TYR A 36 0.48 -6.54 5.26
C TYR A 36 1.90 -6.77 5.78
N ILE A 37 2.36 -5.98 6.77
CA ILE A 37 3.75 -5.98 7.18
C ILE A 37 4.04 -7.09 8.17
N THR A 38 5.02 -7.92 7.82
CA THR A 38 5.52 -9.02 8.66
C THR A 38 6.88 -8.69 9.30
N LYS A 39 7.41 -7.48 9.10
CA LYS A 39 8.69 -7.02 9.64
C LYS A 39 8.59 -6.74 11.13
N LYS A 40 9.51 -7.27 11.94
CA LYS A 40 9.54 -7.12 13.40
C LYS A 40 9.91 -5.70 13.85
N ASP A 41 10.63 -4.97 13.04
CA ASP A 41 11.09 -3.59 13.29
C ASP A 41 10.07 -2.52 12.88
N TYR A 42 8.89 -2.91 12.39
CA TYR A 42 7.81 -2.01 12.02
C TYR A 42 6.89 -1.70 13.20
N SER A 43 6.46 -0.44 13.28
CA SER A 43 5.37 0.00 14.15
C SER A 43 4.30 0.74 13.34
N SER A 44 3.02 0.46 13.62
CA SER A 44 1.89 1.21 13.06
C SER A 44 1.70 2.59 13.69
N GLY A 45 2.46 2.92 14.75
CA GLY A 45 2.31 4.15 15.51
C GLY A 45 1.35 4.09 16.69
N LYS A 46 0.71 2.95 16.97
CA LYS A 46 -0.26 2.82 18.08
C LYS A 46 0.33 3.24 19.43
N GLU A 47 1.54 2.78 19.76
CA GLU A 47 2.19 3.12 21.03
C GLU A 47 2.66 4.58 21.08
N LEU A 48 2.91 5.19 19.92
CA LEU A 48 3.26 6.61 19.83
C LEU A 48 2.06 7.51 20.14
N VAL A 49 0.87 7.15 19.67
CA VAL A 49 -0.38 7.86 20.03
C VAL A 49 -0.60 7.86 21.54
N LYS A 50 -0.34 6.73 22.21
CA LYS A 50 -0.50 6.63 23.68
C LYS A 50 0.44 7.56 24.46
N ARG A 51 1.63 7.82 23.90
CA ARG A 51 2.70 8.58 24.58
C ARG A 51 2.78 10.04 24.16
N ASN A 52 2.06 10.44 23.11
CA ASN A 52 2.16 11.79 22.54
C ASN A 52 0.78 12.36 22.23
N ASN A 53 0.52 13.56 22.74
CA ASN A 53 -0.75 14.26 22.51
C ASN A 53 -0.88 14.86 21.10
N ASN A 54 0.18 14.85 20.28
CA ASN A 54 0.20 15.40 18.92
C ASN A 54 0.38 14.34 17.84
N VAL A 55 0.02 13.08 18.11
CA VAL A 55 0.12 11.99 17.15
C VAL A 55 -1.25 11.36 16.89
N ILE A 56 -1.57 11.16 15.63
CA ILE A 56 -2.75 10.43 15.14
C ILE A 56 -2.26 9.25 14.29
N MET A 57 -2.88 8.08 14.42
CA MET A 57 -2.68 6.94 13.54
C MET A 57 -3.98 6.63 12.80
N THR A 58 -3.92 6.51 11.45
CA THR A 58 -5.08 6.17 10.64
C THR A 58 -5.00 4.78 10.06
N ARG A 59 -6.14 4.12 9.90
CA ARG A 59 -6.29 2.77 9.33
C ARG A 59 -7.46 2.73 8.36
N THR A 60 -7.51 1.72 7.51
CA THR A 60 -8.56 1.59 6.51
C THR A 60 -9.02 0.15 6.33
N PHE A 61 -10.29 -0.03 6.01
CA PHE A 61 -10.84 -1.29 5.53
C PHE A 61 -10.69 -1.48 4.02
N SER A 62 -10.20 -0.46 3.32
CA SER A 62 -10.08 -0.45 1.84
C SER A 62 -8.98 -1.37 1.29
N LYS A 63 -8.06 -1.86 2.12
CA LYS A 63 -6.89 -2.63 1.66
C LYS A 63 -7.07 -4.10 2.00
N ILE A 64 -6.47 -4.60 3.08
CA ILE A 64 -6.46 -6.04 3.39
C ILE A 64 -7.85 -6.63 3.58
N TYR A 65 -8.79 -5.86 4.09
CA TYR A 65 -10.16 -6.30 4.31
C TYR A 65 -11.04 -6.29 3.02
N GLY A 66 -10.54 -5.76 1.90
CA GLY A 66 -11.24 -5.79 0.61
C GLY A 66 -12.47 -4.87 0.51
N LEU A 67 -12.69 -3.97 1.45
CA LEU A 67 -13.91 -3.16 1.57
C LEU A 67 -13.74 -1.72 1.02
N ALA A 68 -12.95 -1.55 -0.04
CA ALA A 68 -12.64 -0.22 -0.60
C ALA A 68 -13.88 0.58 -1.03
N GLY A 69 -14.90 -0.09 -1.58
CA GLY A 69 -16.16 0.53 -2.02
C GLY A 69 -17.04 1.03 -0.88
N LEU A 70 -16.89 0.52 0.35
CA LEU A 70 -17.72 0.89 1.49
C LEU A 70 -17.26 2.16 2.21
N ARG A 71 -16.12 2.71 1.85
CA ARG A 71 -15.57 3.97 2.40
C ARG A 71 -15.43 3.97 3.91
N LEU A 72 -14.87 2.89 4.48
CA LEU A 72 -14.70 2.71 5.91
C LEU A 72 -13.21 2.81 6.31
N GLY A 73 -12.95 3.57 7.36
CA GLY A 73 -11.65 3.70 8.01
C GLY A 73 -11.82 4.18 9.43
N TRP A 74 -10.74 4.26 10.17
CA TRP A 74 -10.73 4.74 11.53
C TRP A 74 -9.41 5.39 11.90
N ALA A 75 -9.43 6.23 12.91
CA ALA A 75 -8.26 6.85 13.49
C ALA A 75 -8.15 6.50 14.98
N TYR A 76 -6.92 6.32 15.44
CA TYR A 76 -6.58 6.28 16.86
C TYR A 76 -5.81 7.56 17.19
N CYS A 77 -6.36 8.34 18.12
CA CYS A 77 -5.83 9.66 18.44
C CYS A 77 -6.14 10.05 19.89
N PRO A 78 -5.50 11.10 20.45
CA PRO A 78 -5.81 11.64 21.76
C PRO A 78 -7.25 12.12 21.86
N LYS A 79 -7.81 12.06 23.09
CA LYS A 79 -9.23 12.38 23.34
C LYS A 79 -9.66 13.74 22.79
N TYR A 80 -8.87 14.80 23.00
CA TYR A 80 -9.24 16.14 22.53
C TYR A 80 -9.41 16.21 21.00
N ILE A 81 -8.63 15.42 20.23
CA ILE A 81 -8.77 15.29 18.78
C ILE A 81 -10.08 14.57 18.43
N VAL A 82 -10.44 13.51 19.18
CA VAL A 82 -11.73 12.81 19.01
C VAL A 82 -12.90 13.78 19.25
N ASP A 83 -12.79 14.62 20.29
CA ASP A 83 -13.81 15.61 20.61
C ASP A 83 -13.98 16.66 19.49
N ILE A 84 -12.86 17.10 18.89
CA ILE A 84 -12.89 17.99 17.70
C ILE A 84 -13.54 17.29 16.51
N PHE A 85 -13.16 16.05 16.19
CA PHE A 85 -13.77 15.30 15.08
C PHE A 85 -15.29 15.11 15.31
N ASN A 86 -15.72 14.85 16.53
CA ASN A 86 -17.15 14.71 16.84
C ASN A 86 -17.94 16.01 16.63
N LYS A 87 -17.31 17.17 16.76
CA LYS A 87 -17.94 18.48 16.49
C LYS A 87 -18.08 18.78 15.00
N VAL A 88 -17.15 18.28 14.15
CA VAL A 88 -17.09 18.66 12.74
C VAL A 88 -17.55 17.56 11.78
N ARG A 89 -17.63 16.30 12.22
CA ARG A 89 -18.09 15.21 11.37
C ARG A 89 -19.55 15.37 11.00
N LEU A 90 -19.92 14.98 9.79
CA LEU A 90 -21.31 14.96 9.36
C LEU A 90 -22.10 13.88 10.12
N PRO A 91 -23.38 14.12 10.41
CA PRO A 91 -24.28 13.09 10.89
C PRO A 91 -24.29 11.89 9.93
N PHE A 92 -24.40 10.68 10.47
CA PHE A 92 -24.46 9.44 9.67
C PHE A 92 -23.29 9.26 8.68
N ASN A 93 -22.11 9.75 9.03
CA ASN A 93 -20.91 9.70 8.19
C ASN A 93 -20.45 8.27 7.82
N ILE A 94 -20.98 7.24 8.46
CA ILE A 94 -20.74 5.82 8.13
C ILE A 94 -22.09 5.18 7.83
N ASN A 95 -22.21 4.54 6.65
CA ASN A 95 -23.43 3.82 6.29
C ASN A 95 -23.53 2.47 7.01
N ILE A 96 -24.76 1.96 7.18
CA ILE A 96 -25.04 0.72 7.91
C ILE A 96 -24.35 -0.48 7.29
N ALA A 97 -24.30 -0.58 5.95
CA ALA A 97 -23.63 -1.67 5.25
C ALA A 97 -22.12 -1.68 5.57
N ALA A 98 -21.48 -0.51 5.62
CA ALA A 98 -20.06 -0.40 5.99
C ALA A 98 -19.82 -0.83 7.44
N MET A 99 -20.69 -0.46 8.38
CA MET A 99 -20.59 -0.88 9.79
C MET A 99 -20.69 -2.39 9.93
N LYS A 100 -21.71 -3.01 9.35
CA LYS A 100 -21.92 -4.47 9.37
C LYS A 100 -20.73 -5.21 8.74
N ALA A 101 -20.35 -4.82 7.53
CA ALA A 101 -19.22 -5.45 6.80
C ALA A 101 -17.89 -5.28 7.53
N GLY A 102 -17.63 -4.10 8.11
CA GLY A 102 -16.41 -3.83 8.88
C GLY A 102 -16.31 -4.71 10.12
N THR A 103 -17.39 -4.83 10.89
CA THR A 103 -17.45 -5.71 12.08
C THR A 103 -17.19 -7.16 11.70
N THR A 104 -17.86 -7.66 10.66
CA THR A 104 -17.66 -9.02 10.15
C THR A 104 -16.22 -9.25 9.67
N ALA A 105 -15.66 -8.30 8.93
CA ALA A 105 -14.28 -8.40 8.43
C ALA A 105 -13.23 -8.47 9.55
N LEU A 106 -13.44 -7.79 10.67
CA LEU A 106 -12.55 -7.86 11.84
C LEU A 106 -12.60 -9.23 12.53
N SER A 107 -13.72 -9.92 12.43
CA SER A 107 -13.89 -11.28 13.00
C SER A 107 -13.31 -12.37 12.09
N ASP A 108 -13.18 -12.13 10.78
CA ASP A 108 -12.66 -13.11 9.82
C ASP A 108 -11.11 -13.18 9.85
N LYS A 109 -10.61 -13.84 10.89
CA LYS A 109 -9.15 -14.05 11.05
C LYS A 109 -8.57 -14.95 9.96
N SER A 110 -9.38 -15.87 9.40
CA SER A 110 -8.96 -16.77 8.33
C SER A 110 -8.67 -15.99 7.05
N PHE A 111 -9.59 -15.13 6.63
CA PHE A 111 -9.39 -14.27 5.46
C PHE A 111 -8.17 -13.35 5.63
N TYR A 112 -8.04 -12.73 6.80
CA TYR A 112 -6.88 -11.89 7.13
C TYR A 112 -5.57 -12.67 6.97
N ALA A 113 -5.42 -13.82 7.62
CA ALA A 113 -4.21 -14.63 7.55
C ALA A 113 -3.88 -15.11 6.13
N LYS A 114 -4.90 -15.56 5.37
CA LYS A 114 -4.75 -15.94 3.96
C LYS A 114 -4.28 -14.75 3.11
N SER A 115 -4.83 -13.56 3.33
CA SER A 115 -4.46 -12.35 2.59
C SER A 115 -3.02 -11.94 2.86
N VAL A 116 -2.55 -11.97 4.11
CA VAL A 116 -1.15 -11.70 4.47
C VAL A 116 -0.22 -12.72 3.81
N LYS A 117 -0.52 -14.02 3.94
CA LYS A 117 0.29 -15.10 3.36
C LYS A 117 0.38 -14.98 1.83
N HIS A 118 -0.76 -14.73 1.17
CA HIS A 118 -0.82 -14.54 -0.28
C HIS A 118 0.03 -13.34 -0.71
N ASN A 119 -0.16 -12.19 -0.07
CA ASN A 119 0.60 -10.99 -0.40
C ASN A 119 2.11 -11.19 -0.22
N THR A 120 2.54 -11.72 0.91
CA THR A 120 3.95 -11.97 1.20
C THR A 120 4.57 -12.90 0.15
N HIS A 121 3.91 -14.00 -0.17
CA HIS A 121 4.38 -14.96 -1.16
C HIS A 121 4.52 -14.32 -2.56
N TYR A 122 3.45 -13.69 -3.04
CA TYR A 122 3.44 -13.17 -4.42
C TYR A 122 4.21 -11.87 -4.58
N LEU A 123 4.41 -11.09 -3.53
CA LEU A 123 5.31 -9.94 -3.57
C LEU A 123 6.75 -10.37 -3.85
N HIS A 124 7.24 -11.40 -3.14
CA HIS A 124 8.57 -11.96 -3.36
C HIS A 124 8.69 -12.66 -4.71
N TRP A 125 7.70 -13.47 -5.08
CA TRP A 125 7.66 -14.14 -6.39
C TRP A 125 7.71 -13.14 -7.55
N LEU A 126 6.86 -12.11 -7.50
CA LEU A 126 6.81 -11.09 -8.54
C LEU A 126 8.12 -10.29 -8.64
N ALA A 127 8.71 -9.93 -7.50
CA ALA A 127 10.01 -9.25 -7.48
C ALA A 127 11.09 -10.08 -8.20
N LYS A 128 11.15 -11.40 -7.92
CA LYS A 128 12.08 -12.32 -8.60
C LYS A 128 11.84 -12.39 -10.12
N GLU A 129 10.58 -12.51 -10.55
CA GLU A 129 10.24 -12.55 -11.97
C GLU A 129 10.61 -11.23 -12.68
N ILE A 130 10.42 -10.09 -12.02
CA ILE A 130 10.81 -8.76 -12.54
C ILE A 130 12.34 -8.64 -12.68
N ILE A 131 13.10 -9.12 -11.70
CA ILE A 131 14.58 -9.15 -11.77
C ILE A 131 15.04 -10.03 -12.93
N ASN A 132 14.43 -11.19 -13.13
CA ASN A 132 14.74 -12.12 -14.23
C ASN A 132 14.50 -11.49 -15.63
N LEU A 133 13.67 -10.45 -15.70
CA LEU A 133 13.45 -9.66 -16.92
C LEU A 133 14.47 -8.53 -17.11
N GLY A 134 15.44 -8.37 -16.20
CA GLY A 134 16.41 -7.28 -16.20
C GLY A 134 15.83 -5.93 -15.77
N LEU A 135 14.70 -5.94 -15.08
CA LEU A 135 14.07 -4.75 -14.49
C LEU A 135 14.40 -4.62 -13.00
N ILE A 136 14.21 -3.43 -12.45
CA ILE A 136 14.55 -3.14 -11.06
C ILE A 136 13.27 -2.93 -10.24
N PRO A 137 12.84 -3.94 -9.46
CA PRO A 137 11.77 -3.75 -8.47
C PRO A 137 12.35 -3.03 -7.25
N LEU A 138 11.64 -2.02 -6.74
CA LEU A 138 12.00 -1.40 -5.46
C LEU A 138 11.49 -2.27 -4.30
N PRO A 139 12.24 -2.35 -3.18
CA PRO A 139 11.78 -3.05 -1.99
C PRO A 139 10.43 -2.52 -1.51
N SER A 140 9.51 -3.43 -1.23
CA SER A 140 8.16 -3.09 -0.77
C SER A 140 7.70 -4.03 0.35
N VAL A 141 6.91 -3.50 1.27
CA VAL A 141 6.18 -4.26 2.30
C VAL A 141 4.66 -4.04 2.21
N ALA A 142 4.21 -3.34 1.16
CA ALA A 142 2.79 -3.11 0.87
C ALA A 142 2.19 -4.24 -0.01
N ASN A 143 0.96 -4.05 -0.47
CA ASN A 143 0.34 -4.97 -1.43
C ASN A 143 0.58 -4.56 -2.89
N PHE A 144 1.71 -3.95 -3.18
CA PHE A 144 2.17 -3.57 -4.51
C PHE A 144 3.69 -3.47 -4.55
N ILE A 145 4.24 -3.46 -5.74
CA ILE A 145 5.66 -3.23 -6.00
C ILE A 145 5.82 -2.10 -7.02
N LEU A 146 6.82 -1.24 -6.82
CA LEU A 146 7.19 -0.20 -7.76
C LEU A 146 8.37 -0.70 -8.60
N VAL A 147 8.21 -0.72 -9.92
CA VAL A 147 9.21 -1.26 -10.85
C VAL A 147 9.76 -0.14 -11.70
N LYS A 148 11.10 -0.05 -11.76
CA LYS A 148 11.82 0.89 -12.63
C LYS A 148 12.04 0.27 -14.01
N PHE A 149 11.72 1.03 -15.03
CA PHE A 149 11.93 0.71 -16.44
C PHE A 149 13.02 1.62 -17.06
N PRO A 150 13.57 1.27 -18.22
CA PRO A 150 14.42 2.18 -18.98
C PRO A 150 13.74 3.53 -19.25
N SER A 151 14.50 4.60 -19.24
CA SER A 151 13.97 5.97 -19.43
C SER A 151 13.51 6.24 -20.86
N LYS A 152 14.11 5.54 -21.85
CA LYS A 152 13.88 5.74 -23.29
C LYS A 152 13.78 4.39 -24.02
N GLY A 153 13.36 4.45 -25.28
CA GLY A 153 13.31 3.29 -26.18
C GLY A 153 12.06 2.42 -26.01
N LYS A 154 12.06 1.25 -26.67
CA LYS A 154 10.90 0.34 -26.71
C LYS A 154 10.53 -0.28 -25.37
N PHE A 155 11.43 -0.30 -24.40
CA PHE A 155 11.23 -0.87 -23.07
C PHE A 155 10.93 0.17 -21.99
N SER A 156 10.69 1.44 -22.38
CA SER A 156 10.28 2.48 -21.42
C SER A 156 8.94 2.15 -20.74
N ALA A 157 8.71 2.70 -19.55
CA ALA A 157 7.49 2.48 -18.78
C ALA A 157 6.21 2.75 -19.61
N ASP A 158 6.18 3.83 -20.39
CA ASP A 158 5.04 4.16 -21.23
C ASP A 158 4.76 3.13 -22.33
N LYS A 159 5.80 2.66 -23.02
CA LYS A 159 5.65 1.68 -24.10
C LYS A 159 5.20 0.33 -23.57
N VAL A 160 5.80 -0.12 -22.46
CA VAL A 160 5.40 -1.35 -21.76
C VAL A 160 3.96 -1.23 -21.25
N ASN A 161 3.58 -0.10 -20.64
CA ASN A 161 2.22 0.10 -20.15
C ASN A 161 1.19 0.09 -21.28
N LYS A 162 1.47 0.76 -22.42
CA LYS A 162 0.61 0.71 -23.61
C LYS A 162 0.41 -0.71 -24.14
N PHE A 163 1.48 -1.49 -24.21
CA PHE A 163 1.40 -2.89 -24.62
C PHE A 163 0.54 -3.72 -23.63
N LEU A 164 0.78 -3.59 -22.33
CA LEU A 164 0.00 -4.33 -21.33
C LEU A 164 -1.48 -3.93 -21.35
N LEU A 165 -1.76 -2.65 -21.54
CA LEU A 165 -3.12 -2.13 -21.66
C LEU A 165 -3.85 -2.76 -22.86
N SER A 166 -3.19 -2.92 -24.03
CA SER A 166 -3.76 -3.62 -25.19
C SER A 166 -4.01 -5.12 -24.96
N LYS A 167 -3.47 -5.68 -23.88
CA LYS A 167 -3.71 -7.06 -23.42
C LYS A 167 -4.68 -7.15 -22.24
N GLY A 168 -5.35 -6.05 -21.91
CA GLY A 168 -6.30 -5.96 -20.80
C GLY A 168 -5.66 -5.96 -19.43
N ILE A 169 -4.36 -5.59 -19.32
CA ILE A 169 -3.65 -5.47 -18.04
C ILE A 169 -3.39 -3.99 -17.75
N ILE A 170 -3.96 -3.51 -16.67
CA ILE A 170 -3.88 -2.12 -16.25
C ILE A 170 -2.91 -2.00 -15.07
N LEU A 171 -1.75 -1.37 -15.32
CA LEU A 171 -0.80 -1.00 -14.28
C LEU A 171 -1.01 0.47 -13.87
N ARG A 172 -0.58 0.81 -12.67
CA ARG A 172 -0.68 2.20 -12.18
C ARG A 172 0.52 3.01 -12.64
N LYS A 173 0.30 4.00 -13.49
CA LYS A 173 1.26 5.07 -13.76
C LYS A 173 1.44 5.93 -12.51
N VAL A 174 2.66 6.39 -12.30
CA VAL A 174 3.05 7.18 -11.10
C VAL A 174 3.75 8.48 -11.48
N ASP A 175 3.47 8.98 -12.67
CA ASP A 175 4.06 10.20 -13.24
C ASP A 175 3.77 11.43 -12.37
N SER A 176 2.56 11.50 -11.79
CA SER A 176 2.14 12.57 -10.89
C SER A 176 2.99 12.67 -9.60
N TYR A 177 3.75 11.63 -9.28
CA TYR A 177 4.72 11.61 -8.18
C TYR A 177 6.15 11.93 -8.62
N GLY A 178 6.35 12.40 -9.88
CA GLY A 178 7.68 12.62 -10.45
C GLY A 178 8.39 11.35 -10.91
N LEU A 179 7.73 10.19 -10.90
CA LEU A 179 8.31 8.87 -11.15
C LEU A 179 7.97 8.37 -12.57
N LYS A 180 8.31 9.15 -13.60
CA LYS A 180 7.97 8.88 -15.01
C LYS A 180 8.46 7.53 -15.55
N ASN A 181 9.57 7.00 -15.01
CA ASN A 181 10.15 5.74 -15.47
C ASN A 181 9.70 4.53 -14.64
N PHE A 182 8.62 4.67 -13.89
CA PHE A 182 8.13 3.62 -13.00
C PHE A 182 6.68 3.25 -13.30
N LEU A 183 6.36 2.00 -13.01
CA LEU A 183 4.98 1.51 -12.93
C LEU A 183 4.79 0.81 -11.59
N ARG A 184 3.66 1.07 -10.94
CA ARG A 184 3.26 0.36 -9.73
C ARG A 184 2.37 -0.82 -10.08
N ILE A 185 2.77 -2.01 -9.63
CA ILE A 185 2.07 -3.27 -9.85
C ILE A 185 1.46 -3.73 -8.53
N SER A 186 0.14 -3.80 -8.45
CA SER A 186 -0.55 -4.35 -7.28
C SER A 186 -0.44 -5.87 -7.25
N ILE A 187 -0.36 -6.46 -6.05
CA ILE A 187 -0.40 -7.90 -5.88
C ILE A 187 -1.87 -8.36 -6.03
N GLY A 188 -2.17 -8.89 -7.18
CA GLY A 188 -3.48 -9.44 -7.55
C GLY A 188 -3.57 -10.95 -7.28
N LYS A 189 -4.55 -11.61 -7.90
CA LYS A 189 -4.69 -13.07 -7.84
C LYS A 189 -3.54 -13.75 -8.59
N LYS A 190 -3.23 -15.00 -8.19
CA LYS A 190 -2.17 -15.82 -8.81
C LYS A 190 -2.22 -15.79 -10.35
N ASN A 191 -3.38 -16.06 -10.92
CA ASN A 191 -3.54 -16.17 -12.38
C ASN A 191 -3.32 -14.81 -13.08
N GLU A 192 -3.71 -13.70 -12.46
CA GLU A 192 -3.49 -12.34 -12.97
C GLU A 192 -2.00 -11.99 -12.99
N LEU A 193 -1.28 -12.34 -11.93
CA LEU A 193 0.16 -12.12 -11.85
C LEU A 193 0.94 -12.99 -12.85
N ILE A 194 0.56 -14.26 -13.02
CA ILE A 194 1.16 -15.14 -14.03
C ILE A 194 0.91 -14.57 -15.43
N LYS A 195 -0.32 -14.14 -15.74
CA LYS A 195 -0.68 -13.51 -17.02
C LYS A 195 0.17 -12.26 -17.28
N LEU A 196 0.32 -11.37 -16.29
CA LEU A 196 1.18 -10.20 -16.38
C LEU A 196 2.62 -10.57 -16.71
N VAL A 197 3.22 -11.49 -15.95
CA VAL A 197 4.61 -11.92 -16.14
C VAL A 197 4.81 -12.55 -17.52
N ASN A 198 3.87 -13.36 -18.00
CA ASN A 198 3.94 -13.96 -19.33
C ASN A 198 3.95 -12.90 -20.45
N PHE A 199 3.08 -11.87 -20.36
CA PHE A 199 3.09 -10.79 -21.34
C PHE A 199 4.37 -9.95 -21.26
N LEU A 200 4.90 -9.71 -20.06
CA LEU A 200 6.19 -9.06 -19.92
C LEU A 200 7.32 -9.91 -20.57
N LYS A 201 7.34 -11.23 -20.33
CA LYS A 201 8.30 -12.15 -20.98
C LYS A 201 8.22 -12.07 -22.51
N ILE A 202 7.01 -12.09 -23.08
CA ILE A 202 6.78 -11.95 -24.52
C ILE A 202 7.31 -10.60 -25.04
N TYR A 203 7.04 -9.52 -24.32
CA TYR A 203 7.46 -8.16 -24.72
C TYR A 203 8.98 -8.00 -24.68
N PHE A 204 9.62 -8.52 -23.63
CA PHE A 204 11.07 -8.42 -23.43
C PHE A 204 11.87 -9.44 -24.24
N LYS A 205 11.30 -10.61 -24.61
CA LYS A 205 11.94 -11.59 -25.52
C LYS A 205 12.14 -11.07 -26.95
N LYS A 206 11.37 -10.07 -27.38
CA LYS A 206 11.58 -9.38 -28.69
C LYS A 206 12.89 -8.56 -28.71
N LYS A 207 13.86 -8.95 -27.89
CA LYS A 207 15.19 -8.34 -27.76
C LYS A 207 16.21 -8.89 -28.77
N LYS A 208 15.86 -9.98 -29.50
CA LYS A 208 16.69 -10.54 -30.58
C LYS A 208 16.25 -10.03 -31.94
#